data_47f925af10b0a9687b52fffc8d98fa5f
#
_entry.id   47f925af10b0a9687b52fffc8d98fa5f
#
_cell.length_a   1.000
_cell.length_b   1.000
_cell.length_c   1.000
_cell.angle_alpha   90.00
_cell.angle_beta   90.00
_cell.angle_gamma   90.00
#
_symmetry.space_group_name_H-M   'P 1'
#
loop_
_entity.id
_entity.type
_entity.pdbx_description
1 polymer ?
#
loop_
_entity_poly.entity_id
_entity_poly.type
_entity_poly.pdbx_seq_one_letter_code
_entity_poly.pdbx_strand_id
1 'polypeptide(L)'
;GEDTYLTSVMGAAMVEGFQGDSLNSPTSIAACPKHFVGYGAAEGGRDYNSTFIPERRLRNVYLPPFEAATKAGAATFMTSFNDNDGIPSTGNAFILKNVLRDEWGFDGFVVTDWASASEMISHGFAAGSKEAAMKSVNAGVDMEMVSYTFVKELPELVKEGKVKESTIDEAVRNILRIKYRLGLFDTPYVDEQQTSVMYAPSHLEAAKQAAVESAILLKNDKEVLPLQPSVKTVAVVGPMANAPYEQLGTWIFDGEKARTQTPLNAIKEMVGDKVQVIYEPGLAYSREKNPASVAKAAAA
;
A
#
# COMPACT_ATOMS: atom_id res chain seq x y z
N GLY A 1 -8.94 -0.96 6.30
CA GLY A 1 -10.13 -1.58 6.86
C GLY A 1 -11.05 -0.58 7.53
N GLU A 2 -12.30 -0.94 7.68
CA GLU A 2 -13.34 -0.09 8.30
C GLU A 2 -13.25 -0.08 9.83
N ASP A 3 -12.62 -1.08 10.42
CA ASP A 3 -12.37 -1.11 11.86
C ASP A 3 -11.05 -0.44 12.20
N THR A 4 -11.13 0.67 12.90
CA THR A 4 -9.97 1.50 13.26
C THR A 4 -9.02 0.79 14.22
N TYR A 5 -9.55 0.02 15.18
CA TYR A 5 -8.74 -0.71 16.15
C TYR A 5 -7.96 -1.85 15.48
N LEU A 6 -8.65 -2.70 14.72
CA LEU A 6 -8.01 -3.80 14.00
C LEU A 6 -6.93 -3.28 13.05
N THR A 7 -7.23 -2.23 12.28
CA THR A 7 -6.25 -1.61 11.37
C THR A 7 -5.03 -1.08 12.13
N SER A 8 -5.23 -0.52 13.32
CA SER A 8 -4.13 -0.03 14.16
C SER A 8 -3.24 -1.17 14.67
N VAL A 9 -3.84 -2.26 15.17
CA VAL A 9 -3.10 -3.43 15.65
C VAL A 9 -2.30 -4.09 14.52
N MET A 10 -2.95 -4.31 13.38
CA MET A 10 -2.29 -4.89 12.20
C MET A 10 -1.18 -3.99 11.66
N GLY A 11 -1.41 -2.69 11.60
CA GLY A 11 -0.40 -1.72 11.15
C GLY A 11 0.83 -1.70 12.06
N ALA A 12 0.64 -1.70 13.36
CA ALA A 12 1.75 -1.78 14.34
C ALA A 12 2.53 -3.09 14.18
N ALA A 13 1.84 -4.24 14.10
CA ALA A 13 2.47 -5.53 13.90
C ALA A 13 3.28 -5.61 12.60
N MET A 14 2.79 -4.99 11.51
CA MET A 14 3.55 -4.91 10.26
C MET A 14 4.81 -4.07 10.39
N VAL A 15 4.76 -2.93 11.10
CA VAL A 15 5.95 -2.11 11.38
C VAL A 15 6.99 -2.92 12.16
N GLU A 16 6.58 -3.59 13.22
CA GLU A 16 7.43 -4.45 14.04
C GLU A 16 8.01 -5.61 13.21
N GLY A 17 7.20 -6.26 12.38
CA GLY A 17 7.63 -7.36 11.52
C GLY A 17 8.66 -6.94 10.46
N PHE A 18 8.52 -5.75 9.85
CA PHE A 18 9.49 -5.25 8.88
C PHE A 18 10.78 -4.74 9.51
N GLN A 19 10.70 -4.10 10.66
CA GLN A 19 11.85 -3.46 11.30
C GLN A 19 12.57 -4.36 12.28
N GLY A 20 11.90 -5.42 12.79
CA GLY A 20 12.47 -6.30 13.80
C GLY A 20 12.88 -5.52 15.06
N ASP A 21 13.79 -6.10 15.84
CA ASP A 21 14.27 -5.52 17.09
C ASP A 21 15.21 -4.31 16.88
N SER A 22 15.80 -4.18 15.68
CA SER A 22 16.72 -3.10 15.36
C SER A 22 16.83 -2.87 13.86
N LEU A 23 16.75 -1.60 13.45
CA LEU A 23 16.88 -1.20 12.03
C LEU A 23 18.23 -1.55 11.41
N ASN A 24 19.32 -1.67 12.18
CA ASN A 24 20.62 -2.05 11.63
C ASN A 24 20.81 -3.56 11.48
N SER A 25 19.81 -4.36 11.78
CA SER A 25 19.83 -5.79 11.47
C SER A 25 19.86 -6.02 9.96
N PRO A 26 20.64 -6.98 9.43
CA PRO A 26 20.70 -7.26 8.00
C PRO A 26 19.38 -7.80 7.43
N THR A 27 18.44 -8.17 8.30
CA THR A 27 17.10 -8.65 7.92
C THR A 27 16.00 -7.61 8.09
N SER A 28 16.34 -6.40 8.53
CA SER A 28 15.39 -5.31 8.75
C SER A 28 15.28 -4.40 7.54
N ILE A 29 14.07 -3.85 7.33
CA ILE A 29 13.81 -2.79 6.38
C ILE A 29 13.02 -1.68 7.05
N ALA A 30 13.20 -0.44 6.61
CA ALA A 30 12.43 0.69 7.09
C ALA A 30 10.95 0.55 6.69
N ALA A 31 10.05 0.46 7.66
CA ALA A 31 8.61 0.44 7.39
C ALA A 31 8.14 1.82 6.93
N CYS A 32 7.18 1.83 6.00
CA CYS A 32 6.59 3.04 5.46
C CYS A 32 5.05 2.96 5.50
N PRO A 33 4.41 3.37 6.61
CA PRO A 33 2.97 3.51 6.65
C PRO A 33 2.48 4.47 5.57
N LYS A 34 1.47 4.06 4.80
CA LYS A 34 0.96 4.81 3.66
C LYS A 34 -0.50 4.48 3.35
N HIS A 35 -1.22 5.32 2.66
CA HIS A 35 -0.84 6.67 2.21
C HIS A 35 -1.41 7.69 3.19
N PHE A 36 -0.58 8.55 3.74
CA PHE A 36 -0.93 9.46 4.83
C PHE A 36 -1.52 10.76 4.27
N VAL A 37 -2.84 11.00 4.37
CA VAL A 37 -3.92 10.31 5.07
C VAL A 37 -5.26 10.48 4.34
N GLY A 38 -6.17 9.54 4.55
CA GLY A 38 -7.54 9.65 4.06
C GLY A 38 -7.77 9.14 2.63
N TYR A 39 -6.77 8.55 2.00
CA TYR A 39 -6.78 8.16 0.59
C TYR A 39 -7.96 7.25 0.19
N GLY A 40 -8.37 6.33 1.06
CA GLY A 40 -9.52 5.46 0.81
C GLY A 40 -10.89 6.12 0.87
N ALA A 41 -10.97 7.40 1.25
CA ALA A 41 -12.20 8.17 1.33
C ALA A 41 -12.49 9.04 0.10
N ALA A 42 -11.71 8.85 -0.99
CA ALA A 42 -11.86 9.60 -2.23
C ALA A 42 -13.29 9.55 -2.77
N GLU A 43 -13.81 10.70 -3.20
CA GLU A 43 -15.18 10.81 -3.69
C GLU A 43 -15.48 9.89 -4.87
N GLY A 44 -16.60 9.19 -4.80
CA GLY A 44 -17.03 8.24 -5.81
C GLY A 44 -16.12 7.00 -5.93
N GLY A 45 -15.22 6.76 -4.98
CA GLY A 45 -14.21 5.69 -5.05
C GLY A 45 -13.21 5.88 -6.18
N ARG A 46 -13.03 7.12 -6.64
CA ARG A 46 -12.11 7.44 -7.75
C ARG A 46 -10.72 7.72 -7.21
N ASP A 47 -9.76 6.99 -7.74
CA ASP A 47 -8.36 7.16 -7.41
C ASP A 47 -7.90 8.61 -7.66
N TYR A 48 -7.01 9.13 -6.84
CA TYR A 48 -6.49 10.52 -6.85
C TYR A 48 -7.52 11.63 -6.53
N ASN A 49 -8.79 11.30 -6.32
CA ASN A 49 -9.81 12.32 -6.15
C ASN A 49 -9.81 12.93 -4.74
N SER A 50 -10.53 14.06 -4.61
CA SER A 50 -10.67 14.81 -3.36
C SER A 50 -11.39 14.02 -2.27
N THR A 51 -11.10 14.36 -1.03
CA THR A 51 -11.81 13.88 0.15
C THR A 51 -12.37 15.04 0.95
N PHE A 52 -13.47 14.81 1.65
CA PHE A 52 -14.07 15.77 2.59
C PHE A 52 -14.20 15.11 3.96
N ILE A 53 -13.11 15.13 4.71
CA ILE A 53 -13.03 14.48 6.02
C ILE A 53 -12.92 15.56 7.10
N PRO A 54 -13.99 15.85 7.85
CA PRO A 54 -13.91 16.78 8.98
C PRO A 54 -12.86 16.33 10.00
N GLU A 55 -12.17 17.26 10.64
CA GLU A 55 -11.08 16.98 11.57
C GLU A 55 -11.46 15.95 12.64
N ARG A 56 -12.66 16.06 13.21
CA ARG A 56 -13.14 15.08 14.19
C ARG A 56 -13.15 13.64 13.64
N ARG A 57 -13.60 13.46 12.39
CA ARG A 57 -13.60 12.14 11.74
C ARG A 57 -12.19 11.71 11.38
N LEU A 58 -11.37 12.64 10.91
CA LEU A 58 -9.97 12.39 10.62
C LEU A 58 -9.25 11.82 11.86
N ARG A 59 -9.41 12.50 13.02
CA ARG A 59 -8.80 12.09 14.29
C ARG A 59 -9.36 10.79 14.89
N ASN A 60 -10.62 10.49 14.66
CA ASN A 60 -11.25 9.31 15.28
C ASN A 60 -11.17 8.05 14.40
N VAL A 61 -10.98 8.20 13.09
CA VAL A 61 -11.07 7.06 12.16
C VAL A 61 -9.80 6.88 11.34
N TYR A 62 -9.27 7.93 10.72
CA TYR A 62 -8.19 7.81 9.76
C TYR A 62 -6.79 7.94 10.37
N LEU A 63 -6.63 8.78 11.38
CA LEU A 63 -5.34 9.01 12.03
C LEU A 63 -4.90 7.90 12.99
N PRO A 64 -5.77 7.22 13.78
CA PRO A 64 -5.31 6.28 14.80
C PRO A 64 -4.46 5.12 14.29
N PRO A 65 -4.70 4.50 13.11
CA PRO A 65 -3.81 3.48 12.57
C PRO A 65 -2.38 3.98 12.30
N PHE A 66 -2.25 5.24 11.85
CA PHE A 66 -0.95 5.87 11.62
C PHE A 66 -0.26 6.26 12.91
N GLU A 67 -1.03 6.71 13.93
CA GLU A 67 -0.49 6.94 15.26
C GLU A 67 0.05 5.65 15.89
N ALA A 68 -0.67 4.54 15.75
CA ALA A 68 -0.22 3.23 16.20
C ALA A 68 1.08 2.81 15.50
N ALA A 69 1.19 3.00 14.20
CA ALA A 69 2.40 2.73 13.43
C ALA A 69 3.57 3.65 13.86
N THR A 70 3.30 4.92 14.18
CA THR A 70 4.31 5.83 14.73
C THR A 70 4.82 5.34 16.09
N LYS A 71 3.90 4.94 16.98
CA LYS A 71 4.25 4.39 18.30
C LYS A 71 5.02 3.06 18.21
N ALA A 72 4.77 2.26 17.19
CA ALA A 72 5.54 1.06 16.86
C ALA A 72 6.93 1.37 16.26
N GLY A 73 7.29 2.65 16.09
CA GLY A 73 8.59 3.08 15.64
C GLY A 73 8.79 3.13 14.13
N ALA A 74 7.73 3.29 13.32
CA ALA A 74 7.85 3.42 11.86
C ALA A 74 8.92 4.44 11.46
N ALA A 75 9.83 4.04 10.59
CA ALA A 75 10.99 4.84 10.20
C ALA A 75 10.66 5.91 9.15
N THR A 76 9.63 5.70 8.34
CA THR A 76 9.25 6.60 7.25
C THR A 76 7.73 6.71 7.14
N PHE A 77 7.25 7.74 6.46
CA PHE A 77 5.85 7.91 6.05
C PHE A 77 5.78 8.36 4.60
N MET A 78 4.75 7.92 3.89
CA MET A 78 4.48 8.40 2.53
C MET A 78 3.16 9.17 2.51
N THR A 79 3.18 10.39 1.91
CA THR A 79 1.97 11.19 1.75
C THR A 79 1.00 10.56 0.76
N SER A 80 -0.30 10.83 0.91
CA SER A 80 -1.30 10.38 -0.05
C SER A 80 -1.50 11.38 -1.19
N PHE A 81 -2.09 10.92 -2.29
CA PHE A 81 -2.38 11.74 -3.47
C PHE A 81 -3.54 12.71 -3.27
N ASN A 82 -4.57 12.30 -2.53
CA ASN A 82 -5.78 13.07 -2.36
C ASN A 82 -5.53 14.41 -1.65
N ASP A 83 -6.36 15.37 -1.97
CA ASP A 83 -6.59 16.50 -1.08
C ASP A 83 -7.66 16.17 -0.04
N ASN A 84 -7.62 16.83 1.09
CA ASN A 84 -8.71 16.87 2.04
C ASN A 84 -9.20 18.32 2.16
N ASP A 85 -10.44 18.54 1.75
CA ASP A 85 -11.05 19.88 1.75
C ASP A 85 -10.18 20.92 0.98
N GLY A 86 -9.67 20.51 -0.19
CA GLY A 86 -8.86 21.32 -1.10
C GLY A 86 -7.39 21.46 -0.72
N ILE A 87 -6.90 20.80 0.34
CA ILE A 87 -5.49 20.82 0.72
C ILE A 87 -4.87 19.44 0.45
N PRO A 88 -4.04 19.27 -0.61
CA PRO A 88 -3.34 18.01 -0.87
C PRO A 88 -2.50 17.56 0.32
N SER A 89 -2.54 16.27 0.64
CA SER A 89 -1.79 15.72 1.77
C SER A 89 -0.30 16.06 1.72
N THR A 90 0.29 16.10 0.52
CA THR A 90 1.69 16.47 0.29
C THR A 90 1.99 17.94 0.66
N GLY A 91 0.99 18.82 0.63
CA GLY A 91 1.11 20.24 0.99
C GLY A 91 0.47 20.60 2.33
N ASN A 92 0.04 19.63 3.11
CA ASN A 92 -0.77 19.86 4.31
C ASN A 92 0.09 19.88 5.59
N ALA A 93 0.49 21.09 5.99
CA ALA A 93 1.29 21.29 7.21
C ALA A 93 0.57 20.83 8.49
N PHE A 94 -0.76 20.86 8.55
CA PHE A 94 -1.50 20.39 9.71
C PHE A 94 -1.25 18.90 9.96
N ILE A 95 -1.36 18.06 8.94
CA ILE A 95 -1.15 16.61 9.12
C ILE A 95 0.33 16.26 9.26
N LEU A 96 1.23 16.92 8.50
CA LEU A 96 2.64 16.55 8.44
C LEU A 96 3.49 17.13 9.59
N LYS A 97 3.18 18.35 10.03
CA LYS A 97 3.90 18.99 11.14
C LYS A 97 3.14 18.86 12.45
N ASN A 98 1.94 19.46 12.54
CA ASN A 98 1.25 19.52 13.81
C ASN A 98 0.90 18.11 14.33
N VAL A 99 0.26 17.28 13.50
CA VAL A 99 -0.14 15.94 13.95
C VAL A 99 1.05 14.97 13.98
N LEU A 100 1.72 14.76 12.84
CA LEU A 100 2.72 13.70 12.75
C LEU A 100 3.96 14.00 13.61
N ARG A 101 4.50 15.24 13.52
CA ARG A 101 5.75 15.58 14.21
C ARG A 101 5.53 16.14 15.62
N ASP A 102 4.66 17.14 15.76
CA ASP A 102 4.52 17.86 17.03
C ASP A 102 3.70 17.06 18.04
N GLU A 103 2.54 16.48 17.65
CA GLU A 103 1.70 15.69 18.54
C GLU A 103 2.25 14.28 18.78
N TRP A 104 2.70 13.59 17.72
CA TRP A 104 3.12 12.18 17.83
C TRP A 104 4.63 11.99 18.00
N GLY A 105 5.43 13.03 17.81
CA GLY A 105 6.89 12.98 17.98
C GLY A 105 7.62 12.17 16.93
N PHE A 106 7.07 12.04 15.72
CA PHE A 106 7.70 11.31 14.63
C PHE A 106 9.06 11.93 14.25
N ASP A 107 10.11 11.15 14.29
CA ASP A 107 11.50 11.57 14.05
C ASP A 107 12.13 10.95 12.78
N GLY A 108 11.35 10.19 12.01
CA GLY A 108 11.74 9.67 10.71
C GLY A 108 11.63 10.69 9.57
N PHE A 109 11.62 10.25 8.32
CA PHE A 109 11.41 11.14 7.18
C PHE A 109 10.08 10.87 6.46
N VAL A 110 9.54 11.92 5.86
CA VAL A 110 8.33 11.89 5.03
C VAL A 110 8.74 11.94 3.56
N VAL A 111 8.30 10.95 2.79
CA VAL A 111 8.45 10.93 1.32
C VAL A 111 7.09 11.19 0.66
N THR A 112 7.09 11.83 -0.51
CA THR A 112 5.87 11.95 -1.32
C THR A 112 5.53 10.61 -1.96
N ASP A 113 4.28 10.42 -2.36
CA ASP A 113 3.94 9.41 -3.34
C ASP A 113 4.43 9.82 -4.74
N TRP A 114 4.30 8.92 -5.71
CA TRP A 114 4.78 9.10 -7.08
C TRP A 114 4.24 10.37 -7.72
N ALA A 115 5.13 11.32 -7.99
CA ALA A 115 4.81 12.62 -8.57
C ALA A 115 3.81 13.50 -7.77
N SER A 116 3.44 13.15 -6.53
CA SER A 116 2.36 13.85 -5.81
C SER A 116 2.69 15.30 -5.46
N ALA A 117 3.97 15.69 -5.41
CA ALA A 117 4.32 17.12 -5.32
C ALA A 117 3.90 17.88 -6.58
N SER A 118 4.13 17.33 -7.78
CA SER A 118 3.68 17.94 -9.04
C SER A 118 2.16 17.91 -9.18
N GLU A 119 1.49 16.90 -8.66
CA GLU A 119 0.03 16.76 -8.74
C GLU A 119 -0.73 17.83 -7.95
N MET A 120 -0.08 18.50 -7.00
CA MET A 120 -0.67 19.67 -6.36
C MET A 120 -1.06 20.78 -7.35
N ILE A 121 -0.47 20.79 -8.55
CA ILE A 121 -0.86 21.69 -9.64
C ILE A 121 -2.20 21.27 -10.22
N SER A 122 -2.40 19.96 -10.44
CA SER A 122 -3.67 19.40 -10.95
C SER A 122 -4.84 19.57 -9.98
N HIS A 123 -4.54 19.54 -8.67
CA HIS A 123 -5.51 19.87 -7.61
C HIS A 123 -5.84 21.37 -7.52
N GLY A 124 -5.17 22.23 -8.31
CA GLY A 124 -5.35 23.69 -8.23
C GLY A 124 -4.78 24.32 -6.97
N PHE A 125 -3.99 23.58 -6.19
CA PHE A 125 -3.37 24.04 -4.95
C PHE A 125 -2.07 24.82 -5.20
N ALA A 126 -1.34 24.49 -6.25
CA ALA A 126 -0.12 25.19 -6.67
C ALA A 126 -0.23 25.67 -8.12
N ALA A 127 0.24 26.89 -8.40
CA ALA A 127 0.21 27.48 -9.75
C ALA A 127 1.27 26.86 -10.68
N GLY A 128 2.30 26.19 -10.15
CA GLY A 128 3.37 25.57 -10.91
C GLY A 128 4.40 24.89 -10.03
N SER A 129 5.44 24.32 -10.66
CA SER A 129 6.50 23.54 -10.03
C SER A 129 7.16 24.24 -8.84
N LYS A 130 7.48 25.52 -8.98
CA LYS A 130 8.13 26.31 -7.92
C LYS A 130 7.26 26.45 -6.66
N GLU A 131 5.97 26.71 -6.84
CA GLU A 131 5.03 26.81 -5.73
C GLU A 131 4.77 25.44 -5.11
N ALA A 132 4.69 24.39 -5.91
CA ALA A 132 4.55 23.01 -5.43
C ALA A 132 5.75 22.61 -4.55
N ALA A 133 6.99 22.86 -4.99
CA ALA A 133 8.19 22.61 -4.19
C ALA A 133 8.18 23.39 -2.87
N MET A 134 7.84 24.68 -2.93
CA MET A 134 7.78 25.54 -1.75
C MET A 134 6.74 25.04 -0.73
N LYS A 135 5.54 24.70 -1.20
CA LYS A 135 4.45 24.26 -0.33
C LYS A 135 4.73 22.91 0.31
N SER A 136 5.24 21.94 -0.47
CA SER A 136 5.52 20.59 0.06
C SER A 136 6.67 20.58 1.07
N VAL A 137 7.81 21.21 0.79
CA VAL A 137 8.93 21.24 1.74
C VAL A 137 8.57 22.03 3.00
N ASN A 138 7.86 23.16 2.86
CA ASN A 138 7.40 23.93 4.00
C ASN A 138 6.28 23.22 4.80
N ALA A 139 5.56 22.29 4.19
CA ALA A 139 4.58 21.46 4.90
C ALA A 139 5.23 20.32 5.70
N GLY A 140 6.50 19.99 5.48
CA GLY A 140 7.21 18.96 6.22
C GLY A 140 7.54 17.69 5.44
N VAL A 141 7.49 17.75 4.11
CA VAL A 141 8.02 16.71 3.22
C VAL A 141 9.54 16.81 3.19
N ASP A 142 10.22 15.71 3.43
CA ASP A 142 11.68 15.62 3.44
C ASP A 142 12.25 15.16 2.09
N MET A 143 11.54 14.29 1.39
CA MET A 143 11.96 13.68 0.13
C MET A 143 10.81 13.65 -0.88
N GLU A 144 11.07 14.02 -2.13
CA GLU A 144 10.07 13.82 -3.18
C GLU A 144 10.36 12.59 -4.04
N MET A 145 9.30 11.98 -4.56
CA MET A 145 9.38 10.86 -5.48
C MET A 145 9.01 11.33 -6.88
N VAL A 146 9.97 11.28 -7.81
CA VAL A 146 9.82 11.47 -9.27
C VAL A 146 9.37 12.87 -9.75
N SER A 147 8.86 13.75 -8.90
CA SER A 147 8.43 15.09 -9.31
C SER A 147 9.58 15.98 -9.83
N TYR A 148 10.78 15.79 -9.31
CA TYR A 148 11.98 16.62 -9.59
C TYR A 148 11.79 18.11 -9.26
N THR A 149 10.79 18.47 -8.48
CA THR A 149 10.51 19.87 -8.13
C THR A 149 11.54 20.38 -7.12
N PHE A 150 11.97 19.55 -6.18
CA PHE A 150 12.96 19.93 -5.17
C PHE A 150 14.31 20.23 -5.81
N VAL A 151 14.81 19.34 -6.65
CA VAL A 151 16.10 19.53 -7.33
C VAL A 151 16.11 20.77 -8.21
N LYS A 152 15.01 21.06 -8.88
CA LYS A 152 14.90 22.19 -9.81
C LYS A 152 14.70 23.54 -9.11
N GLU A 153 13.85 23.58 -8.08
CA GLU A 153 13.29 24.81 -7.58
C GLU A 153 13.82 25.25 -6.20
N LEU A 154 14.21 24.30 -5.32
CA LEU A 154 14.64 24.65 -3.97
C LEU A 154 15.87 25.57 -3.92
N PRO A 155 16.90 25.41 -4.77
CA PRO A 155 18.05 26.29 -4.73
C PRO A 155 17.67 27.76 -4.93
N GLU A 156 16.74 28.04 -5.84
CA GLU A 156 16.29 29.40 -6.11
C GLU A 156 15.32 29.91 -5.02
N LEU A 157 14.44 29.04 -4.51
CA LEU A 157 13.53 29.37 -3.41
C LEU A 157 14.28 29.75 -2.12
N VAL A 158 15.43 29.14 -1.87
CA VAL A 158 16.29 29.49 -0.73
C VAL A 158 16.92 30.88 -0.97
N LYS A 159 17.47 31.16 -2.16
CA LYS A 159 18.01 32.46 -2.51
C LYS A 159 16.98 33.59 -2.41
N GLU A 160 15.73 33.29 -2.78
CA GLU A 160 14.60 34.21 -2.66
C GLU A 160 14.09 34.39 -1.22
N GLY A 161 14.60 33.62 -0.26
CA GLY A 161 14.14 33.62 1.12
C GLY A 161 12.73 33.02 1.34
N LYS A 162 12.16 32.32 0.33
CA LYS A 162 10.85 31.68 0.40
C LYS A 162 10.88 30.33 1.11
N VAL A 163 12.03 29.68 1.09
CA VAL A 163 12.35 28.48 1.85
C VAL A 163 13.59 28.78 2.68
N LYS A 164 13.54 28.44 3.97
CA LYS A 164 14.72 28.62 4.85
C LYS A 164 15.72 27.48 4.57
N GLU A 165 17.01 27.80 4.55
CA GLU A 165 18.05 26.79 4.45
C GLU A 165 17.94 25.75 5.58
N SER A 166 17.60 26.19 6.79
CA SER A 166 17.36 25.31 7.94
C SER A 166 16.24 24.27 7.71
N THR A 167 15.26 24.57 6.84
CA THR A 167 14.21 23.60 6.45
C THR A 167 14.81 22.49 5.59
N ILE A 168 15.73 22.84 4.69
CA ILE A 168 16.44 21.84 3.87
C ILE A 168 17.37 21.00 4.75
N ASP A 169 18.13 21.65 5.66
CA ASP A 169 19.00 20.95 6.60
C ASP A 169 18.25 19.94 7.47
N GLU A 170 17.04 20.29 7.90
CA GLU A 170 16.20 19.39 8.68
C GLU A 170 15.73 18.19 7.85
N ALA A 171 15.27 18.43 6.63
CA ALA A 171 14.85 17.35 5.71
C ALA A 171 16.01 16.39 5.44
N VAL A 172 17.19 16.91 5.13
CA VAL A 172 18.41 16.12 4.93
C VAL A 172 18.77 15.35 6.19
N ARG A 173 18.70 15.96 7.37
CA ARG A 173 18.99 15.33 8.65
C ARG A 173 18.02 14.17 8.94
N ASN A 174 16.74 14.33 8.65
CA ASN A 174 15.75 13.28 8.82
C ASN A 174 16.05 12.05 7.93
N ILE A 175 16.39 12.28 6.66
CA ILE A 175 16.79 11.22 5.73
C ILE A 175 18.08 10.54 6.20
N LEU A 176 19.12 11.31 6.53
CA LEU A 176 20.40 10.77 6.97
C LEU A 176 20.29 10.00 8.28
N ARG A 177 19.42 10.44 9.20
CA ARG A 177 19.15 9.74 10.45
C ARG A 177 18.66 8.31 10.20
N ILE A 178 17.72 8.12 9.29
CA ILE A 178 17.22 6.78 8.97
C ILE A 178 18.27 5.94 8.24
N LYS A 179 19.01 6.53 7.31
CA LYS A 179 20.14 5.83 6.67
C LYS A 179 21.18 5.38 7.69
N TYR A 180 21.48 6.22 8.68
CA TYR A 180 22.42 5.89 9.77
C TYR A 180 21.86 4.76 10.66
N ARG A 181 20.58 4.84 11.06
CA ARG A 181 19.91 3.79 11.84
C ARG A 181 19.87 2.44 11.14
N LEU A 182 19.79 2.44 9.79
CA LEU A 182 19.85 1.25 8.96
C LEU A 182 21.29 0.71 8.76
N GLY A 183 22.32 1.40 9.27
CA GLY A 183 23.71 1.00 9.08
C GLY A 183 24.24 1.14 7.64
N LEU A 184 23.57 1.91 6.77
CA LEU A 184 23.91 1.99 5.34
C LEU A 184 25.25 2.67 5.06
N PHE A 185 25.84 3.35 6.04
CA PHE A 185 27.18 3.94 5.91
C PHE A 185 28.31 2.93 6.19
N ASP A 186 27.99 1.86 6.92
CA ASP A 186 28.94 0.80 7.27
C ASP A 186 28.76 -0.42 6.39
N THR A 187 27.51 -0.82 6.13
CA THR A 187 27.11 -2.00 5.35
C THR A 187 26.01 -1.67 4.34
N PRO A 188 26.36 -0.99 3.21
CA PRO A 188 25.36 -0.51 2.24
C PRO A 188 24.80 -1.60 1.32
N TYR A 189 25.42 -2.80 1.30
CA TYR A 189 25.04 -3.89 0.40
C TYR A 189 24.37 -5.02 1.16
N VAL A 190 23.44 -5.69 0.48
CA VAL A 190 22.81 -6.92 0.98
C VAL A 190 23.67 -8.14 0.62
N ASP A 191 23.57 -9.19 1.43
CA ASP A 191 24.16 -10.48 1.11
C ASP A 191 23.28 -11.19 0.05
N GLU A 192 23.80 -11.32 -1.18
CA GLU A 192 23.09 -11.94 -2.30
C GLU A 192 22.75 -13.43 -2.04
N GLN A 193 23.46 -14.09 -1.13
CA GLN A 193 23.17 -15.49 -0.76
C GLN A 193 21.84 -15.61 0.01
N GLN A 194 21.35 -14.53 0.62
CA GLN A 194 20.06 -14.50 1.31
C GLN A 194 18.85 -14.54 0.37
N THR A 195 19.03 -14.43 -0.94
CA THR A 195 17.93 -14.60 -1.91
C THR A 195 17.26 -15.96 -1.83
N SER A 196 17.93 -16.96 -1.25
CA SER A 196 17.37 -18.30 -1.01
C SER A 196 16.15 -18.32 -0.07
N VAL A 197 15.92 -17.26 0.70
CA VAL A 197 14.72 -17.14 1.56
C VAL A 197 13.46 -16.74 0.77
N MET A 198 13.61 -16.26 -0.47
CA MET A 198 12.48 -15.98 -1.34
C MET A 198 11.72 -17.29 -1.61
N TYR A 199 10.40 -17.24 -1.39
CA TYR A 199 9.52 -18.41 -1.51
C TYR A 199 9.87 -19.59 -0.60
N ALA A 200 10.54 -19.35 0.52
CA ALA A 200 10.76 -20.39 1.52
C ALA A 200 9.42 -21.06 1.94
N PRO A 201 9.39 -22.39 2.15
CA PRO A 201 8.15 -23.09 2.48
C PRO A 201 7.40 -22.49 3.68
N SER A 202 8.13 -22.02 4.70
CA SER A 202 7.54 -21.34 5.86
C SER A 202 6.85 -20.04 5.51
N HIS A 203 7.40 -19.25 4.57
CA HIS A 203 6.78 -18.01 4.11
C HIS A 203 5.52 -18.27 3.28
N LEU A 204 5.54 -19.30 2.43
CA LEU A 204 4.36 -19.70 1.64
C LEU A 204 3.25 -20.22 2.54
N GLU A 205 3.56 -21.01 3.57
CA GLU A 205 2.56 -21.49 4.52
C GLU A 205 1.97 -20.35 5.36
N ALA A 206 2.80 -19.41 5.83
CA ALA A 206 2.31 -18.22 6.54
C ALA A 206 1.39 -17.36 5.65
N ALA A 207 1.73 -17.16 4.38
CA ALA A 207 0.90 -16.44 3.43
C ALA A 207 -0.44 -17.16 3.17
N LYS A 208 -0.40 -18.47 3.03
CA LYS A 208 -1.62 -19.31 2.88
C LYS A 208 -2.51 -19.21 4.12
N GLN A 209 -1.93 -19.33 5.31
CA GLN A 209 -2.69 -19.24 6.57
C GLN A 209 -3.34 -17.85 6.69
N ALA A 210 -2.61 -16.76 6.43
CA ALA A 210 -3.17 -15.41 6.44
C ALA A 210 -4.33 -15.26 5.44
N ALA A 211 -4.21 -15.84 4.24
CA ALA A 211 -5.27 -15.83 3.25
C ALA A 211 -6.52 -16.60 3.72
N VAL A 212 -6.33 -17.77 4.34
CA VAL A 212 -7.45 -18.57 4.89
C VAL A 212 -8.15 -17.83 6.03
N GLU A 213 -7.39 -17.23 6.95
CA GLU A 213 -7.95 -16.46 8.08
C GLU A 213 -8.65 -15.17 7.65
N SER A 214 -8.28 -14.61 6.49
CA SER A 214 -8.93 -13.42 5.93
C SER A 214 -10.27 -13.71 5.24
N ALA A 215 -10.58 -14.98 4.97
CA ALA A 215 -11.81 -15.36 4.28
C ALA A 215 -13.03 -15.31 5.23
N ILE A 216 -14.06 -14.56 4.84
CA ILE A 216 -15.29 -14.40 5.62
C ILE A 216 -16.45 -15.05 4.88
N LEU A 217 -17.10 -16.03 5.52
CA LEU A 217 -18.29 -16.69 5.00
C LEU A 217 -19.53 -15.81 5.22
N LEU A 218 -19.92 -15.03 4.21
CA LEU A 218 -21.05 -14.10 4.33
C LEU A 218 -22.42 -14.79 4.27
N LYS A 219 -22.51 -15.94 3.60
CA LYS A 219 -23.75 -16.67 3.41
C LYS A 219 -23.47 -18.15 3.14
N ASN A 220 -24.21 -19.05 3.78
CA ASN A 220 -24.12 -20.48 3.57
C ASN A 220 -25.51 -21.14 3.69
N ASP A 221 -26.41 -20.79 2.77
CA ASP A 221 -27.77 -21.32 2.74
C ASP A 221 -27.73 -22.88 2.55
N LYS A 222 -28.52 -23.57 3.32
CA LYS A 222 -28.61 -25.03 3.29
C LYS A 222 -27.29 -25.76 3.61
N GLU A 223 -26.35 -25.08 4.27
CA GLU A 223 -25.06 -25.68 4.67
C GLU A 223 -24.30 -26.33 3.50
N VAL A 224 -24.28 -25.65 2.33
CA VAL A 224 -23.58 -26.15 1.14
C VAL A 224 -22.07 -26.25 1.35
N LEU A 225 -21.51 -25.40 2.20
CA LEU A 225 -20.11 -25.43 2.57
C LEU A 225 -19.94 -25.92 4.02
N PRO A 226 -18.92 -26.77 4.30
CA PRO A 226 -17.97 -27.38 3.35
C PRO A 226 -18.64 -28.35 2.39
N LEU A 227 -18.11 -28.48 1.17
CA LEU A 227 -18.63 -29.43 0.19
C LEU A 227 -18.61 -30.85 0.76
N GLN A 228 -19.71 -31.55 0.57
CA GLN A 228 -19.85 -32.91 1.11
C GLN A 228 -18.95 -33.91 0.34
N PRO A 229 -18.44 -34.98 0.99
CA PRO A 229 -17.61 -35.98 0.31
C PRO A 229 -18.32 -36.74 -0.82
N SER A 230 -19.65 -36.64 -0.88
CA SER A 230 -20.48 -37.24 -1.93
C SER A 230 -20.48 -36.47 -3.25
N VAL A 231 -19.98 -35.24 -3.27
CA VAL A 231 -19.88 -34.44 -4.48
C VAL A 231 -18.94 -35.11 -5.49
N LYS A 232 -19.43 -35.35 -6.71
CA LYS A 232 -18.68 -36.01 -7.78
C LYS A 232 -18.20 -35.05 -8.85
N THR A 233 -18.84 -33.88 -8.97
CA THR A 233 -18.52 -32.89 -9.98
C THR A 233 -18.57 -31.50 -9.38
N VAL A 234 -17.59 -30.68 -9.72
CA VAL A 234 -17.52 -29.26 -9.36
C VAL A 234 -17.29 -28.46 -10.64
N ALA A 235 -18.17 -27.52 -10.92
CA ALA A 235 -17.98 -26.55 -11.97
C ALA A 235 -17.26 -25.30 -11.41
N VAL A 236 -16.12 -24.97 -12.00
CA VAL A 236 -15.37 -23.74 -11.71
C VAL A 236 -15.60 -22.80 -12.89
N VAL A 237 -16.31 -21.71 -12.65
CA VAL A 237 -16.72 -20.78 -13.71
C VAL A 237 -16.17 -19.38 -13.50
N GLY A 238 -15.93 -18.67 -14.58
CA GLY A 238 -15.43 -17.31 -14.58
C GLY A 238 -14.00 -17.16 -15.09
N PRO A 239 -13.68 -16.04 -15.78
CA PRO A 239 -12.37 -15.82 -16.40
C PRO A 239 -11.24 -15.74 -15.37
N MET A 240 -11.52 -15.26 -14.18
CA MET A 240 -10.52 -15.09 -13.10
C MET A 240 -10.12 -16.40 -12.43
N ALA A 241 -10.89 -17.49 -12.63
CA ALA A 241 -10.59 -18.77 -12.00
C ALA A 241 -9.27 -19.40 -12.50
N ASN A 242 -8.80 -19.01 -13.69
CA ASN A 242 -7.53 -19.46 -14.25
C ASN A 242 -6.77 -18.31 -14.93
N ALA A 243 -6.55 -17.24 -14.18
CA ALA A 243 -5.88 -16.03 -14.66
C ALA A 243 -4.63 -15.74 -13.81
N PRO A 244 -3.52 -16.45 -14.02
CA PRO A 244 -2.32 -16.35 -13.15
C PRO A 244 -1.69 -14.96 -13.15
N TYR A 245 -1.78 -14.21 -14.25
CA TYR A 245 -1.27 -12.83 -14.30
C TYR A 245 -2.13 -11.88 -13.45
N GLU A 246 -3.45 -11.99 -13.56
CA GLU A 246 -4.39 -11.12 -12.85
C GLU A 246 -4.32 -11.31 -11.32
N GLN A 247 -3.95 -12.51 -10.85
CA GLN A 247 -3.78 -12.78 -9.43
C GLN A 247 -2.57 -12.07 -8.80
N LEU A 248 -1.61 -11.62 -9.60
CA LEU A 248 -0.47 -10.84 -9.10
C LEU A 248 -0.90 -9.45 -8.62
N GLY A 249 -2.08 -8.97 -9.06
CA GLY A 249 -2.63 -7.69 -8.68
C GLY A 249 -2.24 -6.54 -9.60
N THR A 250 -2.52 -5.32 -9.18
CA THR A 250 -2.41 -4.12 -10.03
C THR A 250 -0.99 -3.57 -10.09
N TRP A 251 -0.28 -3.58 -8.96
CA TRP A 251 1.04 -2.95 -8.79
C TRP A 251 2.16 -3.97 -8.82
N ILE A 252 2.23 -4.72 -9.90
CA ILE A 252 3.30 -5.68 -10.14
C ILE A 252 4.26 -5.16 -11.19
N PHE A 253 5.57 -5.24 -10.90
CA PHE A 253 6.62 -4.88 -11.85
C PHE A 253 7.37 -6.13 -12.33
N ASP A 254 7.72 -7.03 -11.41
CA ASP A 254 8.56 -8.20 -11.66
C ASP A 254 7.90 -9.52 -11.20
N GLY A 255 6.57 -9.58 -11.20
CA GLY A 255 5.83 -10.76 -10.75
C GLY A 255 5.95 -11.94 -11.72
N GLU A 256 6.28 -13.12 -11.19
CA GLU A 256 6.38 -14.36 -11.96
C GLU A 256 5.06 -15.12 -11.99
N LYS A 257 4.27 -14.94 -13.06
CA LYS A 257 2.98 -15.64 -13.23
C LYS A 257 3.07 -17.17 -13.13
N ALA A 258 4.24 -17.75 -13.42
CA ALA A 258 4.44 -19.19 -13.31
C ALA A 258 4.43 -19.70 -11.85
N ARG A 259 4.61 -18.82 -10.88
CA ARG A 259 4.55 -19.12 -9.44
C ARG A 259 3.15 -18.92 -8.84
N THR A 260 2.20 -18.45 -9.63
CA THR A 260 0.85 -18.19 -9.17
C THR A 260 0.00 -19.46 -9.20
N GLN A 261 -0.55 -19.84 -8.06
CA GLN A 261 -1.53 -20.93 -7.97
C GLN A 261 -2.92 -20.37 -8.18
N THR A 262 -3.54 -20.70 -9.32
CA THR A 262 -4.90 -20.24 -9.62
C THR A 262 -5.96 -21.00 -8.80
N PRO A 263 -7.16 -20.42 -8.53
CA PRO A 263 -8.26 -21.12 -7.88
C PRO A 263 -8.59 -22.46 -8.55
N LEU A 264 -8.58 -22.50 -9.88
CA LEU A 264 -8.81 -23.73 -10.63
C LEU A 264 -7.76 -24.81 -10.32
N ASN A 265 -6.48 -24.43 -10.31
CA ASN A 265 -5.40 -25.37 -10.03
C ASN A 265 -5.43 -25.85 -8.58
N ALA A 266 -5.65 -24.93 -7.63
CA ALA A 266 -5.78 -25.25 -6.21
C ALA A 266 -6.93 -26.24 -5.94
N ILE A 267 -8.11 -26.03 -6.58
CA ILE A 267 -9.26 -26.93 -6.45
C ILE A 267 -8.91 -28.30 -7.04
N LYS A 268 -8.31 -28.36 -8.24
CA LYS A 268 -7.91 -29.63 -8.84
C LYS A 268 -6.92 -30.42 -7.98
N GLU A 269 -5.92 -29.75 -7.45
CA GLU A 269 -4.96 -30.38 -6.54
C GLU A 269 -5.62 -30.91 -5.26
N MET A 270 -6.52 -30.12 -4.68
CA MET A 270 -7.21 -30.49 -3.44
C MET A 270 -8.12 -31.69 -3.60
N VAL A 271 -8.88 -31.77 -4.70
CA VAL A 271 -9.86 -32.84 -4.90
C VAL A 271 -9.27 -34.08 -5.59
N GLY A 272 -8.14 -33.94 -6.28
CA GLY A 272 -7.48 -34.99 -7.05
C GLY A 272 -8.44 -35.66 -8.05
N ASP A 273 -8.25 -36.97 -8.25
CA ASP A 273 -9.10 -37.74 -9.18
C ASP A 273 -10.48 -38.14 -8.61
N LYS A 274 -10.77 -37.75 -7.36
CA LYS A 274 -12.02 -38.11 -6.69
C LYS A 274 -13.23 -37.34 -7.15
N VAL A 275 -13.01 -36.14 -7.68
CA VAL A 275 -14.05 -35.20 -8.13
C VAL A 275 -13.70 -34.70 -9.52
N GLN A 276 -14.67 -34.77 -10.42
CA GLN A 276 -14.53 -34.18 -11.75
C GLN A 276 -14.59 -32.64 -11.63
N VAL A 277 -13.55 -31.95 -12.06
CA VAL A 277 -13.53 -30.48 -12.15
C VAL A 277 -13.77 -30.02 -13.58
N ILE A 278 -14.90 -29.37 -13.81
CA ILE A 278 -15.24 -28.77 -15.08
C ILE A 278 -14.86 -27.29 -15.01
N TYR A 279 -14.13 -26.80 -16.01
CA TYR A 279 -13.80 -25.38 -16.09
C TYR A 279 -14.45 -24.74 -17.32
N GLU A 280 -15.20 -23.67 -17.10
CA GLU A 280 -15.78 -22.88 -18.17
C GLU A 280 -15.57 -21.38 -17.85
N PRO A 281 -14.73 -20.66 -18.60
CA PRO A 281 -14.45 -19.24 -18.30
C PRO A 281 -15.69 -18.35 -18.45
N GLY A 282 -16.65 -18.73 -19.29
CA GLY A 282 -17.85 -17.95 -19.57
C GLY A 282 -17.59 -16.65 -20.34
N LEU A 283 -16.48 -15.99 -20.05
CA LEU A 283 -16.02 -14.75 -20.71
C LEU A 283 -14.52 -14.88 -20.96
N ALA A 284 -14.00 -14.23 -21.99
CA ALA A 284 -12.56 -14.18 -22.24
C ALA A 284 -11.85 -13.22 -21.25
N TYR A 285 -12.54 -12.18 -20.82
CA TYR A 285 -12.07 -11.24 -19.79
C TYR A 285 -13.28 -10.62 -19.06
N SER A 286 -13.04 -10.04 -17.89
CA SER A 286 -14.08 -9.60 -16.93
C SER A 286 -15.10 -8.58 -17.46
N ARG A 287 -14.82 -7.88 -18.56
CA ARG A 287 -15.70 -6.85 -19.16
C ARG A 287 -16.30 -7.26 -20.50
N GLU A 288 -16.04 -8.49 -20.96
CA GLU A 288 -16.63 -9.00 -22.19
C GLU A 288 -18.16 -9.12 -22.02
N LYS A 289 -18.88 -8.85 -23.11
CA LYS A 289 -20.33 -9.05 -23.21
C LYS A 289 -20.61 -10.11 -24.26
N ASN A 290 -20.62 -11.39 -23.86
CA ASN A 290 -20.86 -12.53 -24.74
C ASN A 290 -21.93 -13.48 -24.16
N PRO A 291 -23.23 -13.29 -24.52
CA PRO A 291 -24.30 -14.12 -23.95
C PRO A 291 -24.14 -15.62 -24.22
N ALA A 292 -23.56 -16.01 -25.38
CA ALA A 292 -23.36 -17.41 -25.70
C ALA A 292 -22.33 -18.09 -24.80
N SER A 293 -21.26 -17.38 -24.45
CA SER A 293 -20.25 -17.87 -23.52
C SER A 293 -20.78 -17.93 -22.07
N VAL A 294 -21.61 -16.98 -21.68
CA VAL A 294 -22.30 -17.00 -20.38
C VAL A 294 -23.25 -18.20 -20.31
N ALA A 295 -23.98 -18.51 -21.37
CA ALA A 295 -24.88 -19.68 -21.42
C ALA A 295 -24.11 -21.00 -21.28
N LYS A 296 -22.89 -21.12 -21.82
CA LYS A 296 -22.03 -22.30 -21.59
C LYS A 296 -21.62 -22.45 -20.12
N ALA A 297 -21.22 -21.34 -19.48
CA ALA A 297 -20.86 -21.36 -18.08
C ALA A 297 -22.05 -21.74 -17.17
N ALA A 298 -23.26 -21.33 -17.54
CA ALA A 298 -24.48 -21.68 -16.83
C ALA A 298 -24.89 -23.15 -17.02
N ALA A 299 -24.42 -23.81 -18.08
CA ALA A 299 -24.70 -25.20 -18.39
C ALA A 299 -23.65 -26.17 -17.85
N ALA A 300 -22.51 -25.68 -17.40
CA ALA A 300 -21.43 -26.48 -16.81
C ALA A 300 -21.78 -26.93 -15.40
#